data_d8f39ba500a23a6475cba02b6d634ae7
#
_entry.id   d8f39ba500a23a6475cba02b6d634ae7
#
_cell.length_a   1.000
_cell.length_b   1.000
_cell.length_c   1.000
_cell.angle_alpha   90.00
_cell.angle_beta   90.00
_cell.angle_gamma   90.00
#
_symmetry.space_group_name_H-M   'P 1'
#
loop_
_entity.id
_entity.type
_entity.pdbx_description
1 polymer ?
#
loop_
_entity_poly.entity_id
_entity_poly.type
_entity_poly.pdbx_seq_one_letter_code
_entity_poly.pdbx_strand_id
1 'polypeptide(L)'
;MAFNIYLCGVGGQGIGLLAAALAQAADRAGLTVRACDTHGLAQRGGVVSSHIRLGADALTPLVPEGGADLVLGLERLEALRGAAQYLKKGGKVIYYDTAYQPVSVRMGKAQYPSPEEVAREISEAGGEVSTVLISDMRDPRMQNSALLGRLAALKAVPGLGAEVIEEVLKEIVAPAAVEENLRIFRSAF
;
A
#
# COMPACT_ATOMS: atom_id res chain seq x y z
N MET A 1 -13.71 5.19 -16.24
CA MET A 1 -13.96 4.78 -14.83
C MET A 1 -12.77 5.16 -13.97
N ALA A 2 -13.00 5.57 -12.71
CA ALA A 2 -11.91 5.86 -11.79
C ALA A 2 -11.19 4.57 -11.37
N PHE A 3 -9.85 4.62 -11.26
CA PHE A 3 -9.04 3.57 -10.66
C PHE A 3 -8.87 3.85 -9.16
N ASN A 4 -9.23 2.92 -8.32
CA ASN A 4 -9.33 3.10 -6.87
C ASN A 4 -8.24 2.34 -6.12
N ILE A 5 -7.50 3.04 -5.28
CA ILE A 5 -6.42 2.48 -4.45
C ILE A 5 -6.77 2.70 -2.98
N TYR A 6 -6.77 1.62 -2.21
CA TYR A 6 -6.88 1.66 -0.76
C TYR A 6 -5.54 1.32 -0.13
N LEU A 7 -5.01 2.19 0.72
CA LEU A 7 -3.77 1.98 1.45
C LEU A 7 -4.09 1.71 2.91
N CYS A 8 -3.41 0.76 3.52
CA CYS A 8 -3.63 0.39 4.92
C CYS A 8 -2.35 -0.06 5.61
N GLY A 9 -2.32 0.11 6.92
CA GLY A 9 -1.22 -0.30 7.78
C GLY A 9 -1.39 0.17 9.21
N VAL A 10 -0.30 0.10 9.96
CA VAL A 10 -0.26 0.50 11.37
C VAL A 10 0.39 1.87 11.51
N GLY A 11 -0.11 2.69 12.41
CA GLY A 11 0.42 4.02 12.68
C GLY A 11 1.92 3.99 13.01
N GLY A 12 2.69 4.79 12.28
CA GLY A 12 4.15 4.82 12.33
C GLY A 12 4.86 4.16 11.14
N GLN A 13 4.17 3.41 10.27
CA GLN A 13 4.76 2.77 9.09
C GLN A 13 4.92 3.70 7.87
N GLY A 14 4.44 4.93 7.93
CA GLY A 14 4.61 5.91 6.84
C GLY A 14 3.54 5.84 5.74
N ILE A 15 2.30 5.45 6.06
CA ILE A 15 1.17 5.45 5.10
C ILE A 15 1.03 6.79 4.39
N GLY A 16 1.12 7.91 5.12
CA GLY A 16 1.03 9.24 4.51
C GLY A 16 2.14 9.51 3.48
N LEU A 17 3.37 9.01 3.71
CA LEU A 17 4.45 9.13 2.73
C LEU A 17 4.15 8.30 1.48
N LEU A 18 3.66 7.07 1.65
CA LEU A 18 3.26 6.20 0.54
C LEU A 18 2.13 6.82 -0.28
N ALA A 19 1.12 7.38 0.40
CA ALA A 19 0.00 8.06 -0.25
C ALA A 19 0.46 9.31 -1.01
N ALA A 20 1.33 10.13 -0.40
CA ALA A 20 1.89 11.32 -1.03
C ALA A 20 2.73 10.97 -2.28
N ALA A 21 3.58 9.93 -2.18
CA ALA A 21 4.39 9.46 -3.31
C ALA A 21 3.52 9.04 -4.49
N LEU A 22 2.49 8.24 -4.25
CA LEU A 22 1.57 7.77 -5.28
C LEU A 22 0.76 8.91 -5.89
N ALA A 23 0.25 9.81 -5.05
CA ALA A 23 -0.54 10.96 -5.52
C ALA A 23 0.31 11.89 -6.40
N GLN A 24 1.54 12.21 -5.98
CA GLN A 24 2.45 13.04 -6.76
C GLN A 24 2.88 12.36 -8.07
N ALA A 25 3.19 11.05 -8.03
CA ALA A 25 3.56 10.31 -9.23
C ALA A 25 2.40 10.23 -10.23
N ALA A 26 1.18 10.01 -9.75
CA ALA A 26 -0.02 10.00 -10.60
C ALA A 26 -0.30 11.38 -11.21
N ASP A 27 -0.17 12.45 -10.44
CA ASP A 27 -0.33 13.82 -10.93
C ASP A 27 0.70 14.16 -12.03
N ARG A 28 1.97 13.81 -11.82
CA ARG A 28 3.03 13.95 -12.84
C ARG A 28 2.79 13.15 -14.10
N ALA A 29 2.17 11.99 -13.97
CA ALA A 29 1.75 11.17 -15.11
C ALA A 29 0.49 11.73 -15.83
N GLY A 30 -0.02 12.89 -15.40
CA GLY A 30 -1.20 13.56 -16.00
C GLY A 30 -2.54 12.94 -15.58
N LEU A 31 -2.56 12.13 -14.52
CA LEU A 31 -3.78 11.55 -14.00
C LEU A 31 -4.48 12.52 -13.04
N THR A 32 -5.79 12.64 -13.14
CA THR A 32 -6.58 13.36 -12.14
C THR A 32 -6.56 12.57 -10.82
N VAL A 33 -6.16 13.21 -9.72
CA VAL A 33 -6.01 12.58 -8.40
C VAL A 33 -7.02 13.14 -7.41
N ARG A 34 -7.67 12.26 -6.66
CA ARG A 34 -8.41 12.58 -5.44
C ARG A 34 -7.89 11.68 -4.32
N ALA A 35 -7.44 12.29 -3.24
CA ALA A 35 -6.87 11.55 -2.11
C ALA A 35 -7.38 12.08 -0.78
N CYS A 36 -7.51 11.21 0.21
CA CYS A 36 -7.71 11.59 1.60
C CYS A 36 -7.13 10.52 2.54
N ASP A 37 -6.66 10.97 3.68
CA ASP A 37 -6.20 10.13 4.76
C ASP A 37 -7.29 9.98 5.82
N THR A 38 -7.43 8.77 6.36
CA THR A 38 -8.26 8.51 7.53
C THR A 38 -7.35 8.10 8.68
N HIS A 39 -7.32 8.94 9.72
CA HIS A 39 -6.53 8.69 10.91
C HIS A 39 -7.46 8.32 12.06
N GLY A 40 -7.19 7.17 12.68
CA GLY A 40 -7.83 6.81 13.94
C GLY A 40 -7.30 7.68 15.10
N LEU A 41 -7.96 7.63 16.27
CA LEU A 41 -7.53 8.34 17.48
C LEU A 41 -6.15 7.87 17.98
N ALA A 42 -5.76 6.64 17.66
CA ALA A 42 -4.46 6.08 18.02
C ALA A 42 -3.41 6.38 16.93
N GLN A 43 -2.62 7.43 17.12
CA GLN A 43 -1.54 7.80 16.17
C GLN A 43 -0.36 6.84 16.15
N ARG A 44 -0.24 5.92 17.12
CA ARG A 44 0.78 4.86 17.17
C ARG A 44 0.12 3.53 17.46
N GLY A 45 0.41 2.53 16.64
CA GLY A 45 -0.10 1.18 16.81
C GLY A 45 -1.59 0.98 16.46
N GLY A 46 -2.31 2.02 16.05
CA GLY A 46 -3.67 1.95 15.52
C GLY A 46 -3.69 1.79 14.01
N VAL A 47 -4.82 1.38 13.46
CA VAL A 47 -5.04 1.28 12.02
C VAL A 47 -5.01 2.68 11.39
N VAL A 48 -4.25 2.83 10.33
CA VAL A 48 -4.20 4.04 9.50
C VAL A 48 -4.47 3.63 8.06
N SER A 49 -5.29 4.41 7.37
CA SER A 49 -5.56 4.16 5.95
C SER A 49 -5.59 5.46 5.15
N SER A 50 -5.39 5.32 3.84
CA SER A 50 -5.51 6.39 2.86
C SER A 50 -6.28 5.88 1.65
N HIS A 51 -7.06 6.75 1.05
CA HIS A 51 -7.82 6.48 -0.15
C HIS A 51 -7.28 7.34 -1.27
N ILE A 52 -7.02 6.73 -2.44
CA ILE A 52 -6.62 7.43 -3.66
C ILE A 52 -7.53 6.97 -4.79
N ARG A 53 -8.08 7.92 -5.52
CA ARG A 53 -8.89 7.65 -6.70
C ARG A 53 -8.34 8.42 -7.87
N LEU A 54 -8.05 7.70 -8.96
CA LEU A 54 -7.42 8.24 -10.17
C LEU A 54 -8.43 8.28 -11.30
N GLY A 55 -8.43 9.38 -12.04
CA GLY A 55 -9.29 9.60 -13.21
C GLY A 55 -10.38 10.64 -13.01
N ALA A 56 -10.85 11.21 -14.11
CA ALA A 56 -11.82 12.32 -14.12
C ALA A 56 -13.17 11.95 -13.48
N ASP A 57 -13.55 10.68 -13.49
CA ASP A 57 -14.79 10.17 -12.89
C ASP A 57 -14.75 10.11 -11.36
N ALA A 58 -13.58 10.34 -10.74
CA ALA A 58 -13.44 10.36 -9.28
C ALA A 58 -13.96 11.69 -8.72
N LEU A 59 -15.23 11.77 -8.36
CA LEU A 59 -15.84 12.97 -7.80
C LEU A 59 -15.54 13.17 -6.30
N THR A 60 -15.28 12.08 -5.57
CA THR A 60 -14.95 12.08 -4.14
C THR A 60 -13.69 11.28 -3.88
N PRO A 61 -12.91 11.57 -2.82
CA PRO A 61 -11.68 10.84 -2.54
C PRO A 61 -11.91 9.45 -1.94
N LEU A 62 -13.04 9.18 -1.29
CA LEU A 62 -13.30 7.92 -0.62
C LEU A 62 -13.53 6.78 -1.61
N VAL A 63 -12.78 5.71 -1.45
CA VAL A 63 -12.98 4.44 -2.16
C VAL A 63 -14.21 3.77 -1.55
N PRO A 64 -15.23 3.38 -2.34
CA PRO A 64 -16.36 2.62 -1.82
C PRO A 64 -15.94 1.21 -1.39
N GLU A 65 -16.66 0.64 -0.43
CA GLU A 65 -16.47 -0.78 -0.05
C GLU A 65 -16.66 -1.70 -1.26
N GLY A 66 -15.79 -2.69 -1.39
CA GLY A 66 -15.76 -3.59 -2.55
C GLY A 66 -15.40 -2.91 -3.88
N GLY A 67 -14.86 -1.67 -3.86
CA GLY A 67 -14.59 -0.88 -5.05
C GLY A 67 -13.09 -0.64 -5.34
N ALA A 68 -12.17 -1.15 -4.53
CA ALA A 68 -10.74 -0.96 -4.74
C ALA A 68 -10.21 -1.86 -5.85
N ASP A 69 -9.59 -1.27 -6.86
CA ASP A 69 -8.82 -1.96 -7.89
C ASP A 69 -7.52 -2.52 -7.32
N LEU A 70 -6.94 -1.79 -6.36
CA LEU A 70 -5.69 -2.10 -5.70
C LEU A 70 -5.78 -1.82 -4.20
N VAL A 71 -5.36 -2.79 -3.39
CA VAL A 71 -5.09 -2.61 -1.96
C VAL A 71 -3.58 -2.67 -1.75
N LEU A 72 -3.01 -1.64 -1.11
CA LEU A 72 -1.61 -1.58 -0.71
C LEU A 72 -1.51 -1.67 0.81
N GLY A 73 -0.93 -2.75 1.33
CA GLY A 73 -0.76 -2.99 2.75
C GLY A 73 0.68 -2.85 3.22
N LEU A 74 0.93 -2.03 4.23
CA LEU A 74 2.24 -1.97 4.89
C LEU A 74 2.39 -3.02 6.00
N GLU A 75 1.31 -3.78 6.26
CA GLU A 75 1.27 -4.80 7.32
C GLU A 75 0.29 -5.91 6.91
N ARG A 76 0.64 -7.16 7.23
CA ARG A 76 -0.05 -8.37 6.78
C ARG A 76 -1.54 -8.42 7.16
N LEU A 77 -1.85 -8.23 8.44
CA LEU A 77 -3.22 -8.32 8.93
C LEU A 77 -4.07 -7.15 8.41
N GLU A 78 -3.49 -5.94 8.35
CA GLU A 78 -4.20 -4.78 7.83
C GLU A 78 -4.44 -4.90 6.31
N ALA A 79 -3.51 -5.53 5.57
CA ALA A 79 -3.73 -5.86 4.16
C ALA A 79 -4.91 -6.82 3.96
N LEU A 80 -5.02 -7.86 4.79
CA LEU A 80 -6.15 -8.78 4.76
C LEU A 80 -7.47 -8.08 5.10
N ARG A 81 -7.49 -7.26 6.14
CA ARG A 81 -8.68 -6.47 6.54
C ARG A 81 -9.10 -5.49 5.45
N GLY A 82 -8.12 -4.78 4.87
CA GLY A 82 -8.34 -3.87 3.76
C GLY A 82 -8.89 -4.58 2.53
N ALA A 83 -8.37 -5.76 2.20
CA ALA A 83 -8.88 -6.59 1.12
C ALA A 83 -10.32 -7.04 1.39
N ALA A 84 -10.61 -7.55 2.58
CA ALA A 84 -11.95 -8.01 2.95
C ALA A 84 -13.02 -6.91 2.85
N GLN A 85 -12.65 -5.66 3.16
CA GLN A 85 -13.60 -4.55 3.16
C GLN A 85 -13.67 -3.82 1.80
N TYR A 86 -12.53 -3.61 1.14
CA TYR A 86 -12.46 -2.69 0.02
C TYR A 86 -12.16 -3.34 -1.33
N LEU A 87 -11.53 -4.54 -1.38
CA LEU A 87 -11.12 -5.12 -2.65
C LEU A 87 -12.32 -5.49 -3.51
N LYS A 88 -12.31 -5.07 -4.76
CA LYS A 88 -13.28 -5.55 -5.74
C LYS A 88 -12.90 -6.94 -6.25
N LYS A 89 -13.85 -7.69 -6.79
CA LYS A 89 -13.58 -8.95 -7.49
C LYS A 89 -12.63 -8.70 -8.67
N GLY A 90 -11.55 -9.49 -8.77
CA GLY A 90 -10.49 -9.30 -9.75
C GLY A 90 -9.52 -8.17 -9.44
N GLY A 91 -9.63 -7.55 -8.25
CA GLY A 91 -8.67 -6.56 -7.78
C GLY A 91 -7.36 -7.19 -7.31
N LYS A 92 -6.35 -6.33 -7.06
CA LYS A 92 -5.00 -6.75 -6.63
C LYS A 92 -4.72 -6.30 -5.21
N VAL A 93 -3.99 -7.14 -4.49
CA VAL A 93 -3.41 -6.80 -3.18
C VAL A 93 -1.89 -6.90 -3.30
N ILE A 94 -1.19 -5.84 -2.94
CA ILE A 94 0.26 -5.84 -2.78
C ILE A 94 0.52 -5.46 -1.33
N TYR A 95 1.23 -6.30 -0.57
CA TYR A 95 1.53 -5.97 0.81
C TYR A 95 2.97 -6.30 1.19
N TYR A 96 3.49 -5.51 2.12
CA TYR A 96 4.77 -5.80 2.77
C TYR A 96 4.54 -6.76 3.93
N ASP A 97 5.26 -7.90 3.93
CA ASP A 97 5.05 -8.96 4.90
C ASP A 97 5.73 -8.67 6.23
N THR A 98 5.19 -7.68 6.92
CA THR A 98 5.57 -7.36 8.30
C THR A 98 4.40 -7.62 9.24
N ALA A 99 4.70 -7.96 10.49
CA ALA A 99 3.73 -8.34 11.50
C ALA A 99 3.75 -7.38 12.69
N TYR A 100 2.71 -6.59 12.85
CA TYR A 100 2.46 -5.79 14.05
C TYR A 100 1.26 -6.38 14.81
N GLN A 101 1.52 -7.40 15.61
CA GLN A 101 0.47 -8.15 16.28
C GLN A 101 -0.40 -7.28 17.19
N PRO A 102 -1.74 -7.28 16.99
CA PRO A 102 -2.69 -6.62 17.89
C PRO A 102 -2.60 -7.17 19.30
N VAL A 103 -3.10 -6.40 20.28
CA VAL A 103 -3.13 -6.82 21.70
C VAL A 103 -3.86 -8.15 21.88
N SER A 104 -4.95 -8.40 21.17
CA SER A 104 -5.68 -9.67 21.23
C SER A 104 -4.84 -10.89 20.86
N VAL A 105 -3.99 -10.76 19.84
CA VAL A 105 -3.04 -11.82 19.43
C VAL A 105 -1.94 -12.00 20.49
N ARG A 106 -1.36 -10.91 20.97
CA ARG A 106 -0.32 -10.93 22.02
C ARG A 106 -0.83 -11.51 23.33
N MET A 107 -2.13 -11.42 23.60
CA MET A 107 -2.79 -12.02 24.76
C MET A 107 -3.27 -13.47 24.50
N GLY A 108 -2.99 -14.04 23.33
CA GLY A 108 -3.43 -15.39 22.98
C GLY A 108 -4.95 -15.54 22.76
N LYS A 109 -5.68 -14.42 22.58
CA LYS A 109 -7.14 -14.42 22.37
C LYS A 109 -7.52 -14.51 20.89
N ALA A 110 -6.58 -14.34 19.98
CA ALA A 110 -6.76 -14.46 18.54
C ALA A 110 -5.48 -15.00 17.90
N GLN A 111 -5.62 -15.62 16.74
CA GLN A 111 -4.47 -16.04 15.93
C GLN A 111 -4.10 -14.92 14.96
N TYR A 112 -2.81 -14.83 14.62
CA TYR A 112 -2.31 -13.95 13.60
C TYR A 112 -2.19 -14.74 12.29
N PRO A 113 -2.74 -14.24 11.15
CA PRO A 113 -2.75 -15.01 9.93
C PRO A 113 -1.35 -15.26 9.38
N SER A 114 -1.10 -16.45 8.84
CA SER A 114 0.11 -16.76 8.09
C SER A 114 0.04 -16.11 6.68
N PRO A 115 1.18 -15.94 5.97
CA PRO A 115 1.17 -15.47 4.58
C PRO A 115 0.31 -16.34 3.66
N GLU A 116 0.31 -17.66 3.88
CA GLU A 116 -0.47 -18.64 3.10
C GLU A 116 -1.97 -18.49 3.35
N GLU A 117 -2.37 -18.21 4.60
CA GLU A 117 -3.76 -17.93 4.95
C GLU A 117 -4.24 -16.64 4.29
N VAL A 118 -3.43 -15.58 4.32
CA VAL A 118 -3.75 -14.32 3.64
C VAL A 118 -3.90 -14.52 2.14
N ALA A 119 -2.97 -15.25 1.51
CA ALA A 119 -3.02 -15.53 0.08
C ALA A 119 -4.27 -16.33 -0.29
N ARG A 120 -4.61 -17.35 0.50
CA ARG A 120 -5.81 -18.16 0.30
C ARG A 120 -7.08 -17.33 0.40
N GLU A 121 -7.26 -16.57 1.47
CA GLU A 121 -8.48 -15.80 1.70
C GLU A 121 -8.71 -14.74 0.61
N ILE A 122 -7.64 -14.05 0.17
CA ILE A 122 -7.73 -13.07 -0.92
C ILE A 122 -8.09 -13.77 -2.24
N SER A 123 -7.48 -14.94 -2.53
CA SER A 123 -7.75 -15.69 -3.76
C SER A 123 -9.19 -16.26 -3.78
N GLU A 124 -9.68 -16.76 -2.65
CA GLU A 124 -11.07 -17.24 -2.50
C GLU A 124 -12.09 -16.11 -2.69
N ALA A 125 -11.73 -14.88 -2.28
CA ALA A 125 -12.53 -13.69 -2.57
C ALA A 125 -12.42 -13.20 -4.03
N GLY A 126 -11.64 -13.87 -4.86
CA GLY A 126 -11.43 -13.55 -6.28
C GLY A 126 -10.44 -12.43 -6.53
N GLY A 127 -9.53 -12.15 -5.59
CA GLY A 127 -8.43 -11.20 -5.73
C GLY A 127 -7.11 -11.86 -6.14
N GLU A 128 -6.17 -11.05 -6.60
CA GLU A 128 -4.77 -11.45 -6.83
C GLU A 128 -3.91 -10.89 -5.70
N VAL A 129 -2.92 -11.65 -5.21
CA VAL A 129 -2.03 -11.22 -4.14
C VAL A 129 -0.56 -11.25 -4.55
N SER A 130 0.18 -10.22 -4.18
CA SER A 130 1.64 -10.16 -4.30
C SER A 130 2.24 -9.73 -2.97
N THR A 131 3.08 -10.59 -2.42
CA THR A 131 3.78 -10.34 -1.15
C THR A 131 5.15 -9.76 -1.42
N VAL A 132 5.58 -8.80 -0.63
CA VAL A 132 6.90 -8.19 -0.67
C VAL A 132 7.58 -8.40 0.70
N LEU A 133 8.81 -8.90 0.67
CA LEU A 133 9.67 -8.98 1.84
C LEU A 133 11.13 -8.82 1.39
N ILE A 134 11.83 -7.87 1.98
CA ILE A 134 13.26 -7.63 1.70
C ILE A 134 14.03 -7.92 2.98
N SER A 135 14.82 -8.98 2.96
CA SER A 135 15.52 -9.53 4.14
C SER A 135 16.67 -8.66 4.65
N ASP A 136 17.30 -7.88 3.75
CA ASP A 136 18.45 -7.03 4.06
C ASP A 136 18.10 -5.55 4.26
N MET A 137 16.81 -5.25 4.47
CA MET A 137 16.34 -3.89 4.73
C MET A 137 16.84 -3.39 6.09
N ARG A 138 17.72 -2.39 6.06
CA ARG A 138 18.33 -1.81 7.26
C ARG A 138 17.38 -0.90 8.03
N ASP A 139 16.51 -0.19 7.33
CA ASP A 139 15.55 0.73 7.91
C ASP A 139 14.12 0.32 7.51
N PRO A 140 13.30 -0.15 8.47
CA PRO A 140 11.92 -0.56 8.19
C PRO A 140 11.04 0.51 7.53
N ARG A 141 11.42 1.79 7.64
CA ARG A 141 10.69 2.89 6.99
C ARG A 141 10.79 2.84 5.45
N MET A 142 11.78 2.10 4.92
CA MET A 142 11.95 1.93 3.47
C MET A 142 11.01 0.89 2.84
N GLN A 143 10.17 0.22 3.63
CA GLN A 143 9.13 -0.70 3.13
C GLN A 143 8.18 -0.02 2.12
N ASN A 144 7.99 1.31 2.21
CA ASN A 144 7.22 2.08 1.25
C ASN A 144 7.84 2.02 -0.15
N SER A 145 9.16 2.17 -0.24
CA SER A 145 9.89 2.07 -1.51
C SER A 145 9.83 0.68 -2.10
N ALA A 146 9.86 -0.37 -1.27
CA ALA A 146 9.68 -1.75 -1.72
C ALA A 146 8.28 -1.98 -2.31
N LEU A 147 7.23 -1.48 -1.66
CA LEU A 147 5.86 -1.57 -2.19
C LEU A 147 5.69 -0.82 -3.50
N LEU A 148 6.26 0.38 -3.60
CA LEU A 148 6.23 1.18 -4.84
C LEU A 148 6.99 0.47 -5.97
N GLY A 149 8.11 -0.19 -5.67
CA GLY A 149 8.86 -1.01 -6.63
C GLY A 149 8.01 -2.17 -7.16
N ARG A 150 7.40 -2.94 -6.26
CA ARG A 150 6.52 -4.05 -6.66
C ARG A 150 5.31 -3.56 -7.46
N LEU A 151 4.70 -2.45 -7.07
CA LEU A 151 3.60 -1.82 -7.81
C LEU A 151 4.02 -1.47 -9.25
N ALA A 152 5.22 -0.88 -9.41
CA ALA A 152 5.77 -0.52 -10.71
C ALA A 152 6.09 -1.75 -11.58
N ALA A 153 6.74 -2.78 -11.00
CA ALA A 153 7.06 -4.04 -11.66
C ALA A 153 5.80 -4.75 -12.20
N LEU A 154 4.75 -4.76 -11.42
CA LEU A 154 3.46 -5.37 -11.81
C LEU A 154 2.61 -4.47 -12.71
N LYS A 155 3.06 -3.24 -13.00
CA LYS A 155 2.27 -2.22 -13.71
C LYS A 155 0.85 -2.11 -13.13
N ALA A 156 0.78 -2.15 -11.80
CA ALA A 156 -0.50 -2.32 -11.09
C ALA A 156 -1.41 -1.10 -11.19
N VAL A 157 -0.88 0.07 -11.51
CA VAL A 157 -1.64 1.31 -11.74
C VAL A 157 -1.52 1.72 -13.20
N PRO A 158 -2.62 1.73 -13.97
CA PRO A 158 -2.59 2.13 -15.38
C PRO A 158 -2.04 3.56 -15.56
N GLY A 159 -1.12 3.73 -16.50
CA GLY A 159 -0.51 5.02 -16.82
C GLY A 159 0.57 5.49 -15.85
N LEU A 160 0.91 4.73 -14.81
CA LEU A 160 1.95 5.07 -13.85
C LEU A 160 3.21 4.22 -14.08
N GLY A 161 4.25 4.82 -14.66
CA GLY A 161 5.54 4.17 -14.94
C GLY A 161 6.50 4.20 -13.75
N ALA A 162 7.50 3.30 -13.78
CA ALA A 162 8.53 3.22 -12.74
C ALA A 162 9.38 4.50 -12.66
N GLU A 163 9.68 5.10 -13.80
CA GLU A 163 10.53 6.29 -13.92
C GLU A 163 9.95 7.47 -13.14
N VAL A 164 8.63 7.69 -13.27
CA VAL A 164 7.93 8.78 -12.57
C VAL A 164 7.94 8.55 -11.06
N ILE A 165 7.77 7.30 -10.62
CA ILE A 165 7.82 6.95 -9.19
C ILE A 165 9.24 7.17 -8.64
N GLU A 166 10.30 6.78 -9.38
CA GLU A 166 11.68 7.03 -8.99
C GLU A 166 11.99 8.53 -8.85
N GLU A 167 11.51 9.37 -9.76
CA GLU A 167 11.68 10.83 -9.68
C GLU A 167 11.02 11.39 -8.42
N VAL A 168 9.80 10.98 -8.14
CA VAL A 168 9.09 11.42 -6.92
C VAL A 168 9.81 10.94 -5.67
N LEU A 169 10.30 9.69 -5.63
CA LEU A 169 11.06 9.19 -4.48
C LEU A 169 12.30 10.04 -4.19
N LYS A 170 13.03 10.50 -5.22
CA LYS A 170 14.20 11.37 -5.06
C LYS A 170 13.88 12.70 -4.38
N GLU A 171 12.65 13.18 -4.53
CA GLU A 171 12.23 14.48 -4.01
C GLU A 171 11.61 14.39 -2.59
N ILE A 172 10.88 13.31 -2.31
CA ILE A 172 10.12 13.21 -1.06
C ILE A 172 10.90 12.58 0.08
N VAL A 173 11.96 11.80 -0.22
CA VAL A 173 12.80 11.22 0.83
C VAL A 173 13.95 12.16 1.17
N ALA A 174 14.48 12.05 2.40
CA ALA A 174 15.64 12.85 2.80
C ALA A 174 16.84 12.59 1.87
N PRO A 175 17.62 13.63 1.49
CA PRO A 175 18.73 13.47 0.53
C PRO A 175 19.70 12.34 0.86
N ALA A 176 20.03 12.15 2.15
CA ALA A 176 20.89 11.07 2.62
C ALA A 176 20.30 9.66 2.47
N ALA A 177 18.99 9.54 2.24
CA ALA A 177 18.29 8.27 2.12
C ALA A 177 17.90 7.93 0.67
N VAL A 178 18.14 8.83 -0.29
CA VAL A 178 17.69 8.66 -1.69
C VAL A 178 18.28 7.40 -2.31
N GLU A 179 19.60 7.21 -2.23
CA GLU A 179 20.28 6.09 -2.88
C GLU A 179 19.75 4.74 -2.37
N GLU A 180 19.60 4.61 -1.05
CA GLU A 180 19.12 3.37 -0.44
C GLU A 180 17.63 3.12 -0.74
N ASN A 181 16.79 4.15 -0.74
CA ASN A 181 15.38 4.01 -1.14
C ASN A 181 15.24 3.57 -2.60
N LEU A 182 16.05 4.11 -3.51
CA LEU A 182 16.07 3.67 -4.91
C LEU A 182 16.60 2.24 -5.07
N ARG A 183 17.62 1.85 -4.30
CA ARG A 183 18.10 0.47 -4.27
C ARG A 183 16.97 -0.49 -3.86
N ILE A 184 16.27 -0.17 -2.77
CA ILE A 184 15.13 -0.97 -2.27
C ILE A 184 13.99 -0.99 -3.30
N PHE A 185 13.63 0.15 -3.88
CA PHE A 185 12.62 0.24 -4.93
C PHE A 185 12.92 -0.72 -6.08
N ARG A 186 14.15 -0.68 -6.61
CA ARG A 186 14.58 -1.51 -7.74
C ARG A 186 14.71 -3.00 -7.38
N SER A 187 15.04 -3.33 -6.14
CA SER A 187 15.17 -4.73 -5.69
C SER A 187 13.81 -5.43 -5.54
N ALA A 188 12.70 -4.70 -5.55
CA ALA A 188 11.35 -5.25 -5.46
C ALA A 188 10.71 -5.57 -6.83
N PHE A 189 11.45 -5.38 -7.92
CA PHE A 189 11.00 -5.71 -9.29
C PHE A 189 10.93 -7.20 -9.53
#